data_36c49129c7f1b1b2fc7b1ddfc3bc3021
#
_entry.id   36c49129c7f1b1b2fc7b1ddfc3bc3021
#
_cell.length_a   1.000
_cell.length_b   1.000
_cell.length_c   1.000
_cell.angle_alpha   90.00
_cell.angle_beta   90.00
_cell.angle_gamma   90.00
#
_symmetry.space_group_name_H-M   'P 1'
#
loop_
_entity.id
_entity.type
_entity.pdbx_description
1 polymer ?
#
loop_
_entity_poly.entity_id
_entity_poly.type
_entity_poly.pdbx_seq_one_letter_code
_entity_poly.pdbx_strand_id
1 'polypeptide(L)'
;MNDISSERNLTMMTDLYQLTMIYGYYRCGMDKNEAVFDLFFRQRDNSAYAIMAGTESVIDYINKLHFAPEDIEYLRSLNLFDEGFLKILADMRFTGEIYGMPEGTVVFPYEPLIRVKAPIMQAQLVETTLLNLVNHQTLIATKAARVAYAANGDGVMEFGLRRAQGPDAGIYGARAAMIGGCTGTSNVLTGQMCGVPVSGTHAHSWVMSFPTELDAFRAYADIFPDSCMLLVDTYDTLRSGVPNAIKVFNELKAKGHKPVGIRMDSGDLAYLSKRARTMLDDAGFAEAKICASGDLDETVIRDLKAQGAKIDLWGVGTKLITSMDFPALGGVYKMAAEIVDGKLVPKIKLSENVIKMTNPGYKKVYRFYSNTSGMALADLIALEGEELDFTRPLTIYHPEQRYKSKTLYDYNVRELLVPLFVDGKQVYDCPSMADIQHYAKAELSTFWEESKRLMNPHVYKVDLSDELYTLKQKLIEELRNARKGE
;
A
#
# COMPACT_ATOMS: atom_id res chain seq x y z
N MET A 1 -2.25 7.81 -18.97
CA MET A 1 -3.40 8.09 -18.08
C MET A 1 -3.99 9.44 -18.38
N ASN A 2 -5.30 9.54 -18.58
CA ASN A 2 -5.99 10.84 -18.54
C ASN A 2 -6.26 11.14 -17.07
N ASP A 3 -5.33 11.84 -16.46
CA ASP A 3 -5.26 12.01 -15.03
C ASP A 3 -6.09 13.21 -14.59
N ILE A 4 -7.20 12.96 -13.88
CA ILE A 4 -7.97 14.03 -13.21
C ILE A 4 -7.15 14.60 -12.03
N SER A 5 -6.15 13.88 -11.54
CA SER A 5 -5.15 14.39 -10.58
C SER A 5 -4.03 15.17 -11.28
N SER A 6 -3.92 15.09 -12.62
CA SER A 6 -2.81 15.65 -13.40
C SER A 6 -2.69 17.18 -13.33
N GLU A 7 -3.74 17.86 -12.92
CA GLU A 7 -3.74 19.32 -12.74
C GLU A 7 -3.41 19.75 -11.31
N ARG A 8 -3.35 18.82 -10.33
CA ARG A 8 -3.22 19.16 -8.91
C ARG A 8 -1.76 19.24 -8.50
N ASN A 9 -1.31 20.44 -8.15
CA ASN A 9 -0.02 20.68 -7.51
C ASN A 9 -0.14 20.48 -5.99
N LEU A 10 0.64 19.55 -5.43
CA LEU A 10 0.65 19.24 -3.99
C LEU A 10 1.81 19.90 -3.24
N THR A 11 2.52 20.85 -3.82
CA THR A 11 3.70 21.47 -3.21
C THR A 11 3.39 22.14 -1.87
N MET A 12 2.21 22.76 -1.76
CA MET A 12 1.74 23.37 -0.52
C MET A 12 1.13 22.39 0.49
N MET A 13 0.99 21.10 0.13
CA MET A 13 0.54 20.06 1.07
C MET A 13 1.69 19.63 1.98
N THR A 14 2.15 20.54 2.81
CA THR A 14 3.25 20.33 3.75
C THR A 14 2.92 20.93 5.12
N ASP A 15 3.57 20.43 6.16
CA ASP A 15 3.45 21.02 7.50
C ASP A 15 4.28 22.29 7.61
N LEU A 16 3.80 23.27 8.37
CA LEU A 16 4.49 24.57 8.52
C LEU A 16 5.94 24.39 9.01
N TYR A 17 6.22 23.41 9.87
CA TYR A 17 7.58 23.20 10.38
C TYR A 17 8.59 22.86 9.27
N GLN A 18 8.16 22.29 8.14
CA GLN A 18 9.03 22.07 7.01
C GLN A 18 9.52 23.40 6.42
N LEU A 19 8.59 24.34 6.22
CA LEU A 19 8.92 25.66 5.71
C LEU A 19 9.79 26.47 6.70
N THR A 20 9.49 26.40 7.99
CA THR A 20 10.32 27.09 9.01
C THR A 20 11.72 26.48 9.14
N MET A 21 11.87 25.15 9.00
CA MET A 21 13.17 24.49 9.00
C MET A 21 13.98 24.84 7.77
N ILE A 22 13.40 24.78 6.56
CA ILE A 22 14.14 25.15 5.34
C ILE A 22 14.48 26.64 5.30
N TYR A 23 13.65 27.50 5.88
CA TYR A 23 14.00 28.89 6.11
C TYR A 23 15.20 29.03 7.08
N GLY A 24 15.20 28.23 8.15
CA GLY A 24 16.34 28.16 9.08
C GLY A 24 17.63 27.72 8.38
N TYR A 25 17.59 26.69 7.54
CA TYR A 25 18.75 26.26 6.75
C TYR A 25 19.27 27.37 5.84
N TYR A 26 18.37 28.07 5.13
CA TYR A 26 18.74 29.24 4.33
C TYR A 26 19.41 30.36 5.19
N ARG A 27 18.82 30.70 6.31
CA ARG A 27 19.36 31.78 7.19
C ARG A 27 20.70 31.40 7.83
N CYS A 28 20.98 30.10 8.01
CA CYS A 28 22.23 29.59 8.56
C CYS A 28 23.28 29.29 7.47
N GLY A 29 23.00 29.56 6.19
CA GLY A 29 23.94 29.29 5.08
C GLY A 29 24.16 27.81 4.80
N MET A 30 23.19 26.96 5.17
CA MET A 30 23.22 25.50 4.96
C MET A 30 22.49 25.08 3.69
N ASP A 31 21.95 25.99 2.92
CA ASP A 31 21.13 25.76 1.73
C ASP A 31 21.86 24.96 0.63
N LYS A 32 23.19 24.97 0.66
CA LYS A 32 24.05 24.21 -0.29
C LYS A 32 24.40 22.79 0.18
N ASN A 33 24.13 22.47 1.44
CA ASN A 33 24.38 21.12 1.94
C ASN A 33 23.41 20.14 1.28
N GLU A 34 23.88 18.93 1.02
CA GLU A 34 23.01 17.83 0.64
C GLU A 34 22.70 16.95 1.85
N ALA A 35 21.54 16.31 1.85
CA ALA A 35 21.14 15.41 2.91
C ALA A 35 20.54 14.12 2.34
N VAL A 36 20.69 13.04 3.10
CA VAL A 36 20.08 11.74 2.83
C VAL A 36 19.01 11.48 3.86
N PHE A 37 17.82 11.17 3.39
CA PHE A 37 16.68 10.77 4.23
C PHE A 37 16.14 9.43 3.78
N ASP A 38 15.66 8.64 4.75
CA ASP A 38 14.93 7.41 4.49
C ASP A 38 13.48 7.55 4.96
N LEU A 39 12.54 7.16 4.09
CA LEU A 39 11.17 6.85 4.45
C LEU A 39 11.06 5.37 4.76
N PHE A 40 10.61 5.02 5.97
CA PHE A 40 10.38 3.64 6.41
C PHE A 40 9.24 3.59 7.42
N PHE A 41 8.70 2.42 7.72
CA PHE A 41 7.71 2.27 8.79
C PHE A 41 8.27 1.44 9.95
N ARG A 42 7.65 1.60 11.13
CA ARG A 42 8.01 0.86 12.33
C ARG A 42 7.13 -0.37 12.50
N GLN A 43 7.67 -1.36 13.18
CA GLN A 43 6.91 -2.57 13.48
C GLN A 43 5.66 -2.26 14.29
N ARG A 44 4.59 -3.00 13.99
CA ARG A 44 3.31 -2.99 14.67
C ARG A 44 2.99 -4.38 15.19
N ASP A 45 2.18 -4.42 16.23
CA ASP A 45 1.65 -5.67 16.75
C ASP A 45 0.83 -6.38 15.66
N ASN A 46 1.06 -7.69 15.51
CA ASN A 46 0.37 -8.57 14.54
C ASN A 46 0.50 -8.18 13.06
N SER A 47 1.45 -7.33 12.67
CA SER A 47 1.77 -7.06 11.27
C SER A 47 3.07 -7.74 10.88
N ALA A 48 3.00 -8.70 9.94
CA ALA A 48 4.18 -9.42 9.47
C ALA A 48 4.91 -8.67 8.37
N TYR A 49 4.17 -8.06 7.44
CA TYR A 49 4.66 -7.41 6.24
C TYR A 49 3.71 -6.27 5.83
N ALA A 50 4.16 -5.48 4.89
CA ALA A 50 3.31 -4.57 4.13
C ALA A 50 3.51 -4.76 2.62
N ILE A 51 2.59 -4.24 1.81
CA ILE A 51 2.69 -4.20 0.35
C ILE A 51 2.96 -2.76 -0.06
N MET A 52 4.12 -2.52 -0.62
CA MET A 52 4.51 -1.19 -1.08
C MET A 52 3.53 -0.65 -2.11
N ALA A 53 3.04 0.55 -1.90
CA ALA A 53 2.19 1.29 -2.83
C ALA A 53 2.36 2.80 -2.65
N GLY A 54 2.06 3.57 -3.71
CA GLY A 54 2.19 5.03 -3.71
C GLY A 54 3.42 5.57 -4.44
N THR A 55 4.28 4.70 -5.01
CA THR A 55 5.48 5.12 -5.75
C THR A 55 5.12 5.95 -6.98
N GLU A 56 4.10 5.56 -7.75
CA GLU A 56 3.62 6.35 -8.89
C GLU A 56 3.13 7.73 -8.45
N SER A 57 2.40 7.82 -7.33
CA SER A 57 1.94 9.10 -6.78
C SER A 57 3.10 9.99 -6.30
N VAL A 58 4.16 9.40 -5.76
CA VAL A 58 5.40 10.12 -5.41
C VAL A 58 6.06 10.68 -6.65
N ILE A 59 6.17 9.88 -7.72
CA ILE A 59 6.76 10.31 -8.99
C ILE A 59 5.96 11.50 -9.58
N ASP A 60 4.64 11.38 -9.59
CA ASP A 60 3.77 12.46 -10.06
C ASP A 60 3.95 13.76 -9.25
N TYR A 61 3.98 13.65 -7.91
CA TYR A 61 4.22 14.77 -7.02
C TYR A 61 5.58 15.46 -7.29
N ILE A 62 6.67 14.70 -7.40
CA ILE A 62 8.01 15.26 -7.61
C ILE A 62 8.12 15.94 -8.97
N ASN A 63 7.53 15.36 -10.02
CA ASN A 63 7.49 15.99 -11.36
C ASN A 63 6.75 17.34 -11.36
N LYS A 64 5.76 17.50 -10.50
CA LYS A 64 4.91 18.71 -10.40
C LYS A 64 5.38 19.67 -9.31
N LEU A 65 6.44 19.37 -8.57
CA LEU A 65 6.90 20.17 -7.44
C LEU A 65 7.35 21.56 -7.92
N HIS A 66 6.55 22.57 -7.61
CA HIS A 66 6.85 23.98 -7.81
C HIS A 66 5.91 24.84 -6.98
N PHE A 67 6.37 25.96 -6.49
CA PHE A 67 5.52 26.97 -5.86
C PHE A 67 4.93 27.88 -6.95
N ALA A 68 3.61 27.92 -7.04
CA ALA A 68 2.91 28.85 -7.93
C ALA A 68 2.99 30.29 -7.41
N PRO A 69 2.78 31.31 -8.24
CA PRO A 69 2.77 32.70 -7.78
C PRO A 69 1.80 32.94 -6.61
N GLU A 70 0.64 32.31 -6.63
CA GLU A 70 -0.38 32.38 -5.57
C GLU A 70 0.12 31.80 -4.25
N ASP A 71 0.91 30.73 -4.31
CA ASP A 71 1.51 30.10 -3.13
C ASP A 71 2.51 31.07 -2.46
N ILE A 72 3.35 31.73 -3.27
CA ILE A 72 4.32 32.70 -2.78
C ILE A 72 3.62 33.93 -2.16
N GLU A 73 2.55 34.43 -2.76
CA GLU A 73 1.75 35.52 -2.19
C GLU A 73 1.13 35.12 -0.84
N TYR A 74 0.59 33.91 -0.75
CA TYR A 74 0.05 33.38 0.50
C TYR A 74 1.15 33.29 1.57
N LEU A 75 2.31 32.69 1.25
CA LEU A 75 3.43 32.57 2.19
C LEU A 75 3.96 33.98 2.63
N ARG A 76 3.98 34.93 1.73
CA ARG A 76 4.30 36.33 2.05
C ARG A 76 3.34 36.92 3.07
N SER A 77 2.05 36.66 2.92
CA SER A 77 1.00 37.17 3.82
C SER A 77 1.12 36.64 5.24
N LEU A 78 1.81 35.50 5.46
CA LEU A 78 2.07 34.95 6.81
C LEU A 78 3.07 35.80 7.61
N ASN A 79 3.85 36.68 6.98
CA ASN A 79 4.88 37.50 7.59
C ASN A 79 5.93 36.69 8.40
N LEU A 80 6.22 35.46 7.97
CA LEU A 80 7.20 34.57 8.61
C LEU A 80 8.53 34.51 7.85
N PHE A 81 8.53 34.86 6.57
CA PHE A 81 9.64 34.63 5.64
C PHE A 81 10.07 35.94 4.96
N ASP A 82 11.38 36.10 4.71
CA ASP A 82 11.88 37.23 3.96
C ASP A 82 11.78 37.03 2.43
N GLU A 83 11.86 38.12 1.66
CA GLU A 83 11.73 38.09 0.20
C GLU A 83 12.84 37.29 -0.48
N GLY A 84 14.03 37.18 0.11
CA GLY A 84 15.12 36.37 -0.42
C GLY A 84 14.77 34.87 -0.42
N PHE A 85 14.19 34.39 0.69
CA PHE A 85 13.73 33.03 0.80
C PHE A 85 12.51 32.75 -0.10
N LEU A 86 11.54 33.66 -0.15
CA LEU A 86 10.37 33.54 -1.02
C LEU A 86 10.77 33.41 -2.50
N LYS A 87 11.80 34.15 -2.92
CA LYS A 87 12.35 33.99 -4.27
C LYS A 87 12.97 32.61 -4.50
N ILE A 88 13.70 32.06 -3.51
CA ILE A 88 14.27 30.72 -3.61
C ILE A 88 13.14 29.68 -3.75
N LEU A 89 12.04 29.83 -3.01
CA LEU A 89 10.89 28.94 -3.13
C LEU A 89 10.24 29.02 -4.52
N ALA A 90 10.07 30.22 -5.07
CA ALA A 90 9.50 30.42 -6.42
C ALA A 90 10.32 29.70 -7.51
N ASP A 91 11.64 29.69 -7.38
CA ASP A 91 12.55 29.04 -8.32
C ASP A 91 12.78 27.56 -8.02
N MET A 92 12.26 27.04 -6.88
CA MET A 92 12.54 25.69 -6.43
C MET A 92 11.96 24.63 -7.37
N ARG A 93 12.81 23.68 -7.74
CA ARG A 93 12.46 22.42 -8.41
C ARG A 93 13.27 21.31 -7.75
N PHE A 94 12.79 20.10 -7.85
CA PHE A 94 13.55 18.96 -7.32
C PHE A 94 14.75 18.67 -8.24
N THR A 95 15.95 18.57 -7.68
CA THR A 95 17.21 18.34 -8.44
C THR A 95 18.02 17.17 -7.89
N GLY A 96 17.51 16.46 -6.89
CA GLY A 96 18.19 15.35 -6.24
C GLY A 96 17.96 13.99 -6.86
N GLU A 97 18.27 12.97 -6.07
CA GLU A 97 18.08 11.56 -6.38
C GLU A 97 17.00 10.97 -5.47
N ILE A 98 16.13 10.14 -6.03
CA ILE A 98 15.18 9.34 -5.26
C ILE A 98 15.29 7.90 -5.73
N TYR A 99 15.51 7.01 -4.76
CA TYR A 99 15.42 5.57 -4.94
C TYR A 99 14.22 5.06 -4.14
N GLY A 100 13.45 4.15 -4.71
CA GLY A 100 12.26 3.62 -4.06
C GLY A 100 12.03 2.16 -4.39
N MET A 101 11.27 1.47 -3.55
CA MET A 101 10.83 0.12 -3.85
C MET A 101 9.68 0.16 -4.86
N PRO A 102 9.67 -0.72 -5.88
CA PRO A 102 8.55 -0.85 -6.81
C PRO A 102 7.23 -1.17 -6.09
N GLU A 103 6.12 -0.66 -6.61
CA GLU A 103 4.79 -1.01 -6.08
C GLU A 103 4.52 -2.51 -6.20
N GLY A 104 3.88 -3.07 -5.19
CA GLY A 104 3.66 -4.51 -5.08
C GLY A 104 4.78 -5.27 -4.36
N THR A 105 5.93 -4.65 -4.10
CA THR A 105 6.99 -5.28 -3.30
C THR A 105 6.49 -5.57 -1.88
N VAL A 106 6.70 -6.79 -1.41
CA VAL A 106 6.52 -7.12 0.02
C VAL A 106 7.62 -6.46 0.82
N VAL A 107 7.28 -5.67 1.82
CA VAL A 107 8.23 -4.86 2.59
C VAL A 107 8.05 -5.06 4.09
N PHE A 108 9.10 -4.80 4.86
CA PHE A 108 9.15 -5.04 6.28
C PHE A 108 9.53 -3.77 7.06
N PRO A 109 9.27 -3.74 8.38
CA PRO A 109 9.65 -2.61 9.24
C PRO A 109 11.15 -2.30 9.16
N TYR A 110 11.49 -1.00 9.23
CA TYR A 110 12.84 -0.43 9.23
C TYR A 110 13.62 -0.50 7.91
N GLU A 111 13.07 -1.13 6.88
CA GLU A 111 13.62 -1.05 5.52
C GLU A 111 13.36 0.34 4.93
N PRO A 112 14.36 1.02 4.35
CA PRO A 112 14.11 2.17 3.50
C PRO A 112 13.18 1.81 2.35
N LEU A 113 11.94 2.32 2.36
CA LEU A 113 10.98 2.17 1.26
C LEU A 113 11.29 3.17 0.15
N ILE A 114 11.67 4.38 0.57
CA ILE A 114 12.15 5.46 -0.30
C ILE A 114 13.36 6.09 0.38
N ARG A 115 14.40 6.33 -0.40
CA ARG A 115 15.61 7.04 -0.02
C ARG A 115 15.73 8.29 -0.89
N VAL A 116 15.83 9.45 -0.25
CA VAL A 116 15.98 10.75 -0.91
C VAL A 116 17.37 11.28 -0.61
N LYS A 117 18.14 11.64 -1.65
CA LYS A 117 19.38 12.41 -1.55
C LYS A 117 19.24 13.68 -2.38
N ALA A 118 19.26 14.83 -1.74
CA ALA A 118 19.03 16.12 -2.41
C ALA A 118 19.62 17.28 -1.58
N PRO A 119 19.68 18.51 -2.15
CA PRO A 119 19.90 19.70 -1.36
C PRO A 119 18.96 19.70 -0.15
N ILE A 120 19.49 20.02 1.05
CA ILE A 120 18.82 19.79 2.32
C ILE A 120 17.42 20.43 2.39
N MET A 121 17.25 21.58 1.76
CA MET A 121 15.95 22.26 1.71
C MET A 121 14.91 21.45 0.92
N GLN A 122 15.31 20.85 -0.21
CA GLN A 122 14.44 20.03 -1.04
C GLN A 122 14.14 18.68 -0.36
N ALA A 123 15.18 18.04 0.18
CA ALA A 123 15.04 16.76 0.90
C ALA A 123 14.12 16.90 2.12
N GLN A 124 14.15 18.06 2.81
CA GLN A 124 13.28 18.33 3.96
C GLN A 124 11.83 18.64 3.52
N LEU A 125 11.63 19.42 2.48
CA LEU A 125 10.31 19.87 2.03
C LEU A 125 9.39 18.69 1.66
N VAL A 126 9.92 17.66 1.03
CA VAL A 126 9.12 16.57 0.48
C VAL A 126 8.58 15.57 1.54
N GLU A 127 9.06 15.65 2.80
CA GLU A 127 8.73 14.70 3.88
C GLU A 127 7.22 14.44 4.00
N THR A 128 6.43 15.50 4.23
CA THR A 128 5.01 15.36 4.56
C THR A 128 4.22 14.70 3.43
N THR A 129 4.44 15.16 2.19
CA THR A 129 3.72 14.65 1.02
C THR A 129 4.11 13.21 0.71
N LEU A 130 5.41 12.88 0.75
CA LEU A 130 5.87 11.49 0.56
C LEU A 130 5.23 10.55 1.60
N LEU A 131 5.25 10.94 2.87
CA LEU A 131 4.64 10.16 3.95
C LEU A 131 3.15 9.98 3.75
N ASN A 132 2.43 11.04 3.40
CA ASN A 132 0.98 10.99 3.19
C ASN A 132 0.61 9.99 2.07
N LEU A 133 1.28 10.11 0.91
CA LEU A 133 1.02 9.29 -0.27
C LEU A 133 1.36 7.80 -0.02
N VAL A 134 2.54 7.53 0.54
CA VAL A 134 3.03 6.17 0.76
C VAL A 134 2.30 5.49 1.92
N ASN A 135 2.10 6.19 3.05
CA ASN A 135 1.44 5.61 4.21
C ASN A 135 0.04 5.10 3.90
N HIS A 136 -0.79 5.95 3.27
CA HIS A 136 -2.16 5.59 2.97
C HIS A 136 -2.25 4.41 1.98
N GLN A 137 -1.56 4.52 0.84
CA GLN A 137 -1.67 3.50 -0.20
C GLN A 137 -1.05 2.17 0.25
N THR A 138 0.11 2.18 0.90
CA THR A 138 0.73 0.97 1.45
C THR A 138 -0.15 0.30 2.51
N LEU A 139 -0.81 1.11 3.36
CA LEU A 139 -1.74 0.60 4.36
C LEU A 139 -2.93 -0.14 3.74
N ILE A 140 -3.57 0.46 2.73
CA ILE A 140 -4.75 -0.12 2.07
C ILE A 140 -4.35 -1.33 1.20
N ALA A 141 -3.24 -1.27 0.47
CA ALA A 141 -2.72 -2.41 -0.28
C ALA A 141 -2.44 -3.61 0.64
N THR A 142 -1.87 -3.35 1.82
CA THR A 142 -1.61 -4.39 2.83
C THR A 142 -2.90 -4.99 3.38
N LYS A 143 -3.91 -4.15 3.69
CA LYS A 143 -5.22 -4.63 4.14
C LYS A 143 -5.89 -5.48 3.06
N ALA A 144 -5.86 -5.03 1.81
CA ALA A 144 -6.41 -5.78 0.67
C ALA A 144 -5.70 -7.13 0.48
N ALA A 145 -4.37 -7.18 0.61
CA ALA A 145 -3.60 -8.42 0.51
C ALA A 145 -3.99 -9.43 1.59
N ARG A 146 -4.27 -8.99 2.82
CA ARG A 146 -4.77 -9.84 3.91
C ARG A 146 -6.16 -10.39 3.62
N VAL A 147 -7.05 -9.54 3.08
CA VAL A 147 -8.40 -9.94 2.66
C VAL A 147 -8.33 -10.96 1.52
N ALA A 148 -7.52 -10.71 0.49
CA ALA A 148 -7.31 -11.62 -0.63
C ALA A 148 -6.70 -12.95 -0.19
N TYR A 149 -5.75 -12.92 0.76
CA TYR A 149 -5.18 -14.13 1.37
C TYR A 149 -6.27 -14.96 2.09
N ALA A 150 -7.13 -14.32 2.87
CA ALA A 150 -8.24 -14.98 3.55
C ALA A 150 -9.27 -15.56 2.58
N ALA A 151 -9.51 -14.89 1.45
CA ALA A 151 -10.40 -15.34 0.39
C ALA A 151 -9.87 -16.62 -0.33
N ASN A 152 -8.55 -16.90 -0.22
CA ASN A 152 -7.93 -18.15 -0.69
C ASN A 152 -8.33 -18.52 -2.12
N GLY A 153 -8.14 -17.61 -3.06
CA GLY A 153 -8.40 -17.78 -4.49
C GLY A 153 -9.78 -17.32 -4.99
N ASP A 154 -10.71 -17.00 -4.10
CA ASP A 154 -11.97 -16.37 -4.49
C ASP A 154 -11.74 -14.90 -4.86
N GLY A 155 -12.60 -14.34 -5.71
CA GLY A 155 -12.52 -12.94 -6.10
C GLY A 155 -12.86 -11.98 -4.94
N VAL A 156 -12.07 -10.91 -4.81
CA VAL A 156 -12.34 -9.82 -3.84
C VAL A 156 -12.62 -8.54 -4.61
N MET A 157 -13.76 -7.93 -4.34
CA MET A 157 -14.21 -6.66 -4.91
C MET A 157 -14.09 -5.55 -3.87
N GLU A 158 -13.45 -4.44 -4.23
CA GLU A 158 -13.40 -3.25 -3.40
C GLU A 158 -14.73 -2.46 -3.50
N PHE A 159 -15.50 -2.38 -2.40
CA PHE A 159 -16.83 -1.73 -2.33
C PHE A 159 -16.89 -0.59 -1.29
N GLY A 160 -15.75 0.03 -0.99
CA GLY A 160 -15.61 0.95 0.14
C GLY A 160 -15.76 2.44 -0.19
N LEU A 161 -15.88 2.87 -1.46
CA LEU A 161 -15.84 4.28 -1.87
C LEU A 161 -16.65 5.20 -0.95
N ARG A 162 -17.92 4.87 -0.66
CA ARG A 162 -18.82 5.69 0.18
C ARG A 162 -18.44 5.76 1.66
N ARG A 163 -17.43 4.97 2.10
CA ARG A 163 -16.94 4.88 3.47
C ARG A 163 -15.51 5.41 3.64
N ALA A 164 -14.84 5.76 2.53
CA ALA A 164 -13.50 6.32 2.56
C ALA A 164 -13.48 7.70 3.24
N GLN A 165 -12.33 8.06 3.80
CA GLN A 165 -12.10 9.35 4.45
C GLN A 165 -11.80 10.46 3.43
N GLY A 166 -12.76 10.75 2.58
CA GLY A 166 -12.70 11.75 1.54
C GLY A 166 -12.44 11.20 0.14
N PRO A 167 -12.57 12.04 -0.90
CA PRO A 167 -12.47 11.61 -2.30
C PRO A 167 -11.12 10.97 -2.64
N ASP A 168 -10.02 11.58 -2.23
CA ASP A 168 -8.68 11.08 -2.51
C ASP A 168 -8.45 9.71 -1.86
N ALA A 169 -8.90 9.53 -0.61
CA ALA A 169 -8.83 8.23 0.05
C ALA A 169 -9.66 7.16 -0.68
N GLY A 170 -10.79 7.53 -1.28
CA GLY A 170 -11.60 6.64 -2.10
C GLY A 170 -10.91 6.23 -3.40
N ILE A 171 -10.25 7.18 -4.07
CA ILE A 171 -9.59 6.96 -5.36
C ILE A 171 -8.29 6.17 -5.17
N TYR A 172 -7.36 6.70 -4.37
CA TYR A 172 -6.06 6.07 -4.13
C TYR A 172 -6.18 4.79 -3.30
N GLY A 173 -7.18 4.71 -2.42
CA GLY A 173 -7.48 3.49 -1.67
C GLY A 173 -7.97 2.36 -2.58
N ALA A 174 -8.88 2.64 -3.52
CA ALA A 174 -9.32 1.63 -4.49
C ALA A 174 -8.16 1.18 -5.40
N ARG A 175 -7.31 2.11 -5.87
CA ARG A 175 -6.08 1.78 -6.61
C ARG A 175 -5.16 0.86 -5.79
N ALA A 176 -4.91 1.21 -4.54
CA ALA A 176 -4.07 0.43 -3.64
C ALA A 176 -4.66 -0.96 -3.34
N ALA A 177 -6.00 -1.07 -3.23
CA ALA A 177 -6.68 -2.35 -3.05
C ALA A 177 -6.47 -3.28 -4.25
N MET A 178 -6.40 -2.73 -5.47
CA MET A 178 -6.05 -3.52 -6.67
C MET A 178 -4.62 -4.07 -6.56
N ILE A 179 -3.64 -3.26 -6.13
CA ILE A 179 -2.26 -3.71 -5.89
C ILE A 179 -2.24 -4.85 -4.85
N GLY A 180 -3.06 -4.76 -3.81
CA GLY A 180 -3.19 -5.77 -2.76
C GLY A 180 -3.93 -7.05 -3.18
N GLY A 181 -4.45 -7.14 -4.42
CA GLY A 181 -5.04 -8.37 -4.96
C GLY A 181 -6.56 -8.36 -5.10
N CYS A 182 -7.23 -7.21 -4.94
CA CYS A 182 -8.62 -7.09 -5.35
C CYS A 182 -8.75 -7.27 -6.87
N THR A 183 -9.85 -7.91 -7.31
CA THR A 183 -10.10 -8.23 -8.71
C THR A 183 -10.89 -7.14 -9.45
N GLY A 184 -11.42 -6.15 -8.71
CA GLY A 184 -12.15 -5.01 -9.25
C GLY A 184 -12.60 -4.07 -8.14
N THR A 185 -13.16 -2.93 -8.54
CA THR A 185 -13.70 -1.91 -7.64
C THR A 185 -15.09 -1.45 -8.11
N SER A 186 -15.89 -0.93 -7.19
CA SER A 186 -17.12 -0.20 -7.54
C SER A 186 -16.87 1.27 -7.88
N ASN A 187 -15.65 1.76 -7.73
CA ASN A 187 -15.28 3.15 -7.97
C ASN A 187 -15.06 3.40 -9.46
N VAL A 188 -16.06 3.99 -10.10
CA VAL A 188 -16.05 4.27 -11.56
C VAL A 188 -14.88 5.18 -11.95
N LEU A 189 -14.59 6.20 -11.13
CA LEU A 189 -13.48 7.12 -11.39
C LEU A 189 -12.12 6.41 -11.32
N THR A 190 -11.89 5.57 -10.31
CA THR A 190 -10.66 4.77 -10.24
C THR A 190 -10.55 3.80 -11.41
N GLY A 191 -11.67 3.21 -11.85
CA GLY A 191 -11.72 2.39 -13.06
C GLY A 191 -11.24 3.14 -14.29
N GLN A 192 -11.72 4.37 -14.47
CA GLN A 192 -11.32 5.24 -15.58
C GLN A 192 -9.84 5.64 -15.51
N MET A 193 -9.37 6.05 -14.33
CA MET A 193 -8.00 6.54 -14.13
C MET A 193 -6.95 5.45 -14.26
N CYS A 194 -7.22 4.30 -13.66
CA CYS A 194 -6.23 3.22 -13.53
C CYS A 194 -6.44 2.06 -14.51
N GLY A 195 -7.49 2.10 -15.33
CA GLY A 195 -7.79 1.02 -16.29
C GLY A 195 -8.14 -0.31 -15.62
N VAL A 196 -8.69 -0.27 -14.38
CA VAL A 196 -9.05 -1.47 -13.62
C VAL A 196 -10.53 -1.85 -13.81
N PRO A 197 -10.89 -3.15 -13.64
CA PRO A 197 -12.27 -3.59 -13.77
C PRO A 197 -13.21 -2.89 -12.80
N VAL A 198 -14.29 -2.34 -13.32
CA VAL A 198 -15.39 -1.78 -12.53
C VAL A 198 -16.52 -2.80 -12.46
N SER A 199 -16.96 -3.09 -11.25
CA SER A 199 -18.04 -4.04 -11.02
C SER A 199 -18.96 -3.56 -9.91
N GLY A 200 -20.21 -3.91 -10.04
CA GLY A 200 -21.26 -3.61 -9.08
C GLY A 200 -22.54 -4.26 -9.54
N THR A 201 -23.55 -4.22 -8.67
CA THR A 201 -24.87 -4.72 -8.95
C THR A 201 -25.89 -3.62 -8.63
N HIS A 202 -27.10 -3.97 -8.28
CA HIS A 202 -28.07 -3.03 -7.76
C HIS A 202 -28.11 -3.00 -6.22
N ALA A 203 -28.74 -2.00 -5.65
CA ALA A 203 -28.98 -1.88 -4.21
C ALA A 203 -30.41 -2.35 -3.86
N HIS A 204 -30.70 -2.51 -2.55
CA HIS A 204 -32.06 -2.83 -2.04
C HIS A 204 -33.12 -1.83 -2.52
N SER A 205 -32.76 -0.53 -2.67
CA SER A 205 -33.67 0.49 -3.17
C SER A 205 -34.20 0.21 -4.58
N TRP A 206 -33.41 -0.47 -5.45
CA TRP A 206 -33.92 -0.94 -6.73
C TRP A 206 -35.06 -1.94 -6.55
N VAL A 207 -34.86 -2.94 -5.71
CA VAL A 207 -35.90 -3.95 -5.44
C VAL A 207 -37.13 -3.31 -4.84
N MET A 208 -36.97 -2.40 -3.89
CA MET A 208 -38.05 -1.69 -3.21
C MET A 208 -38.83 -0.72 -4.11
N SER A 209 -38.29 -0.31 -5.26
CA SER A 209 -38.95 0.62 -6.18
C SER A 209 -39.95 -0.06 -7.13
N PHE A 210 -40.07 -1.39 -7.09
CA PHE A 210 -40.99 -2.17 -7.89
C PHE A 210 -42.12 -2.74 -7.05
N PRO A 211 -43.30 -3.04 -7.65
CA PRO A 211 -44.42 -3.65 -6.94
C PRO A 211 -44.08 -4.99 -6.27
N THR A 212 -43.23 -5.79 -6.90
CA THR A 212 -42.73 -7.05 -6.35
C THR A 212 -41.25 -7.24 -6.59
N GLU A 213 -40.59 -8.02 -5.75
CA GLU A 213 -39.17 -8.41 -5.91
C GLU A 213 -38.93 -9.10 -7.26
N LEU A 214 -39.88 -9.94 -7.69
CA LEU A 214 -39.78 -10.63 -8.98
C LEU A 214 -39.79 -9.67 -10.17
N ASP A 215 -40.64 -8.60 -10.12
CA ASP A 215 -40.69 -7.60 -11.15
C ASP A 215 -39.37 -6.80 -11.21
N ALA A 216 -38.77 -6.48 -10.06
CA ALA A 216 -37.48 -5.82 -9.99
C ALA A 216 -36.35 -6.69 -10.62
N PHE A 217 -36.35 -7.99 -10.33
CA PHE A 217 -35.35 -8.92 -10.86
C PHE A 217 -35.51 -9.10 -12.37
N ARG A 218 -36.75 -9.23 -12.89
CA ARG A 218 -37.03 -9.29 -14.33
C ARG A 218 -36.56 -8.04 -15.04
N ALA A 219 -36.90 -6.87 -14.52
CA ALA A 219 -36.49 -5.60 -15.10
C ALA A 219 -34.97 -5.48 -15.17
N TYR A 220 -34.25 -5.89 -14.10
CA TYR A 220 -32.78 -5.88 -14.09
C TYR A 220 -32.21 -6.87 -15.12
N ALA A 221 -32.75 -8.07 -15.19
CA ALA A 221 -32.32 -9.11 -16.13
C ALA A 221 -32.57 -8.74 -17.59
N ASP A 222 -33.69 -8.06 -17.90
CA ASP A 222 -33.96 -7.58 -19.24
C ASP A 222 -32.98 -6.50 -19.70
N ILE A 223 -32.50 -5.64 -18.79
CA ILE A 223 -31.53 -4.58 -19.09
C ILE A 223 -30.09 -5.10 -19.15
N PHE A 224 -29.74 -6.03 -18.24
CA PHE A 224 -28.38 -6.54 -18.08
C PHE A 224 -28.34 -8.08 -18.14
N PRO A 225 -28.74 -8.73 -19.25
CA PRO A 225 -28.92 -10.16 -19.30
C PRO A 225 -27.63 -10.98 -19.10
N ASP A 226 -26.49 -10.47 -19.61
CA ASP A 226 -25.18 -11.14 -19.55
C ASP A 226 -24.35 -10.77 -18.32
N SER A 227 -24.81 -9.80 -17.51
CA SER A 227 -24.17 -9.38 -16.25
C SER A 227 -25.13 -9.42 -15.06
N CYS A 228 -26.20 -10.21 -15.18
CA CYS A 228 -27.27 -10.28 -14.19
C CYS A 228 -26.81 -10.97 -12.90
N MET A 229 -26.55 -10.19 -11.86
CA MET A 229 -26.33 -10.65 -10.49
C MET A 229 -27.37 -10.01 -9.59
N LEU A 230 -28.21 -10.83 -8.95
CA LEU A 230 -29.40 -10.37 -8.22
C LEU A 230 -29.18 -10.33 -6.72
N LEU A 231 -29.49 -9.20 -6.07
CA LEU A 231 -29.43 -9.02 -4.63
C LEU A 231 -30.68 -9.62 -4.00
N VAL A 232 -30.54 -10.74 -3.27
CA VAL A 232 -31.64 -11.64 -2.91
C VAL A 232 -32.09 -11.54 -1.44
N ASP A 233 -31.53 -10.62 -0.69
CA ASP A 233 -31.78 -10.49 0.76
C ASP A 233 -32.56 -9.21 1.13
N THR A 234 -33.31 -8.65 0.19
CA THR A 234 -34.14 -7.45 0.47
C THR A 234 -35.28 -7.76 1.46
N TYR A 235 -35.91 -8.95 1.35
CA TYR A 235 -37.02 -9.35 2.20
C TYR A 235 -36.75 -10.69 2.91
N ASP A 236 -36.70 -11.81 2.18
CA ASP A 236 -36.39 -13.13 2.73
C ASP A 236 -35.55 -13.92 1.71
N THR A 237 -34.29 -14.11 2.05
CA THR A 237 -33.31 -14.72 1.14
C THR A 237 -33.75 -16.08 0.62
N LEU A 238 -34.23 -16.99 1.52
CA LEU A 238 -34.51 -18.38 1.15
C LEU A 238 -35.96 -18.61 0.70
N ARG A 239 -36.92 -17.81 1.19
CA ARG A 239 -38.33 -18.01 0.84
C ARG A 239 -38.78 -17.18 -0.35
N SER A 240 -38.09 -16.08 -0.64
CA SER A 240 -38.44 -15.13 -1.69
C SER A 240 -37.27 -14.88 -2.66
N GLY A 241 -36.16 -14.37 -2.20
CA GLY A 241 -35.07 -13.87 -3.04
C GLY A 241 -34.47 -14.95 -3.96
N VAL A 242 -33.95 -16.05 -3.41
CA VAL A 242 -33.34 -17.14 -4.20
C VAL A 242 -34.40 -17.82 -5.11
N PRO A 243 -35.63 -18.15 -4.65
CA PRO A 243 -36.67 -18.67 -5.54
C PRO A 243 -37.02 -17.74 -6.70
N ASN A 244 -37.12 -16.43 -6.47
CA ASN A 244 -37.39 -15.46 -7.52
C ASN A 244 -36.20 -15.30 -8.49
N ALA A 245 -34.97 -15.32 -7.98
CA ALA A 245 -33.78 -15.33 -8.82
C ALA A 245 -33.74 -16.56 -9.75
N ILE A 246 -34.06 -17.77 -9.22
CA ILE A 246 -34.14 -19.00 -10.02
C ILE A 246 -35.19 -18.90 -11.14
N LYS A 247 -36.35 -18.29 -10.89
CA LYS A 247 -37.38 -18.05 -11.94
C LYS A 247 -36.78 -17.18 -13.05
N VAL A 248 -36.16 -16.06 -12.70
CA VAL A 248 -35.54 -15.14 -13.65
C VAL A 248 -34.38 -15.80 -14.40
N PHE A 249 -33.57 -16.63 -13.74
CA PHE A 249 -32.48 -17.37 -14.38
C PHE A 249 -33.00 -18.38 -15.41
N ASN A 250 -34.14 -19.03 -15.15
CA ASN A 250 -34.80 -19.87 -16.16
C ASN A 250 -35.31 -19.06 -17.35
N GLU A 251 -35.86 -17.86 -17.12
CA GLU A 251 -36.29 -16.95 -18.17
C GLU A 251 -35.09 -16.46 -19.02
N LEU A 252 -33.95 -16.09 -18.39
CA LEU A 252 -32.70 -15.75 -19.08
C LEU A 252 -32.15 -16.92 -19.92
N LYS A 253 -32.11 -18.13 -19.33
CA LYS A 253 -31.67 -19.34 -20.02
C LYS A 253 -32.52 -19.64 -21.24
N ALA A 254 -33.85 -19.48 -21.17
CA ALA A 254 -34.75 -19.65 -22.29
C ALA A 254 -34.50 -18.62 -23.42
N LYS A 255 -33.98 -17.43 -23.06
CA LYS A 255 -33.58 -16.39 -24.04
C LYS A 255 -32.12 -16.58 -24.53
N GLY A 256 -31.39 -17.60 -24.09
CA GLY A 256 -30.02 -17.91 -24.50
C GLY A 256 -28.92 -17.25 -23.68
N HIS A 257 -29.26 -16.58 -22.57
CA HIS A 257 -28.30 -15.91 -21.69
C HIS A 257 -27.87 -16.82 -20.53
N LYS A 258 -26.68 -16.54 -19.96
CA LYS A 258 -26.17 -17.23 -18.78
C LYS A 258 -26.24 -16.29 -17.56
N PRO A 259 -27.03 -16.61 -16.53
CA PRO A 259 -27.08 -15.80 -15.31
C PRO A 259 -25.72 -15.79 -14.63
N VAL A 260 -25.29 -14.62 -14.10
CA VAL A 260 -24.02 -14.49 -13.40
C VAL A 260 -24.10 -15.06 -11.97
N GLY A 261 -25.16 -14.71 -11.24
CA GLY A 261 -25.34 -15.22 -9.89
C GLY A 261 -26.22 -14.37 -8.98
N ILE A 262 -26.07 -14.63 -7.69
CA ILE A 262 -26.80 -13.93 -6.63
C ILE A 262 -25.83 -13.21 -5.68
N ARG A 263 -26.32 -12.16 -4.99
CA ARG A 263 -25.60 -11.46 -3.95
C ARG A 263 -26.41 -11.43 -2.66
N MET A 264 -25.73 -11.65 -1.53
CA MET A 264 -26.25 -11.53 -0.17
C MET A 264 -25.43 -10.48 0.59
N ASP A 265 -26.08 -9.58 1.32
CA ASP A 265 -25.45 -8.47 2.04
C ASP A 265 -25.70 -8.56 3.56
N SER A 266 -26.56 -9.50 4.01
CA SER A 266 -27.01 -9.62 5.39
C SER A 266 -27.34 -11.07 5.80
N GLY A 267 -27.52 -11.26 7.11
CA GLY A 267 -27.87 -12.54 7.72
C GLY A 267 -26.65 -13.43 7.99
N ASP A 268 -26.90 -14.69 8.35
CA ASP A 268 -25.83 -15.68 8.53
C ASP A 268 -25.34 -16.18 7.17
N LEU A 269 -24.27 -15.57 6.67
CA LEU A 269 -23.73 -15.84 5.35
C LEU A 269 -23.25 -17.30 5.18
N ALA A 270 -22.78 -17.97 6.25
CA ALA A 270 -22.36 -19.36 6.17
C ALA A 270 -23.57 -20.28 5.97
N TYR A 271 -24.64 -20.07 6.72
CA TYR A 271 -25.88 -20.84 6.58
C TYR A 271 -26.57 -20.54 5.25
N LEU A 272 -26.79 -19.26 4.96
CA LEU A 272 -27.52 -18.80 3.78
C LEU A 272 -26.85 -19.25 2.48
N SER A 273 -25.51 -19.10 2.36
CA SER A 273 -24.79 -19.49 1.14
C SER A 273 -24.85 -20.99 0.86
N LYS A 274 -24.78 -21.83 1.90
CA LYS A 274 -24.94 -23.28 1.75
C LYS A 274 -26.34 -23.65 1.26
N ARG A 275 -27.38 -23.03 1.83
CA ARG A 275 -28.76 -23.29 1.42
C ARG A 275 -29.05 -22.76 0.01
N ALA A 276 -28.59 -21.55 -0.29
CA ALA A 276 -28.74 -20.95 -1.62
C ALA A 276 -28.01 -21.78 -2.68
N ARG A 277 -26.80 -22.27 -2.38
CA ARG A 277 -26.06 -23.15 -3.30
C ARG A 277 -26.83 -24.43 -3.63
N THR A 278 -27.39 -25.11 -2.62
CA THR A 278 -28.24 -26.29 -2.86
C THR A 278 -29.42 -25.94 -3.76
N MET A 279 -30.13 -24.84 -3.50
CA MET A 279 -31.29 -24.43 -4.29
C MET A 279 -30.94 -24.11 -5.74
N LEU A 280 -29.78 -23.47 -5.96
CA LEU A 280 -29.27 -23.15 -7.30
C LEU A 280 -28.84 -24.42 -8.05
N ASP A 281 -28.19 -25.37 -7.37
CA ASP A 281 -27.77 -26.66 -7.95
C ASP A 281 -28.97 -27.52 -8.35
N ASP A 282 -29.96 -27.65 -7.46
CA ASP A 282 -31.21 -28.38 -7.70
C ASP A 282 -32.01 -27.79 -8.89
N ALA A 283 -31.89 -26.49 -9.12
CA ALA A 283 -32.49 -25.77 -10.23
C ALA A 283 -31.64 -25.82 -11.53
N GLY A 284 -30.46 -26.47 -11.53
CA GLY A 284 -29.57 -26.59 -12.69
C GLY A 284 -28.70 -25.39 -12.97
N PHE A 285 -28.37 -24.55 -11.92
CA PHE A 285 -27.53 -23.39 -12.02
C PHE A 285 -26.23 -23.53 -11.15
N ALA A 286 -25.55 -24.68 -11.29
CA ALA A 286 -24.31 -24.96 -10.57
C ALA A 286 -23.20 -23.94 -10.84
N GLU A 287 -23.18 -23.31 -12.03
CA GLU A 287 -22.20 -22.31 -12.44
C GLU A 287 -22.53 -20.89 -11.92
N ALA A 288 -23.75 -20.65 -11.42
CA ALA A 288 -24.14 -19.35 -10.89
C ALA A 288 -23.32 -19.02 -9.63
N LYS A 289 -22.70 -17.84 -9.61
CA LYS A 289 -21.85 -17.40 -8.52
C LYS A 289 -22.65 -16.92 -7.32
N ILE A 290 -22.11 -17.07 -6.13
CA ILE A 290 -22.63 -16.49 -4.91
C ILE A 290 -21.64 -15.40 -4.45
N CYS A 291 -22.11 -14.17 -4.44
CA CYS A 291 -21.38 -13.01 -3.91
C CYS A 291 -21.87 -12.70 -2.49
N ALA A 292 -20.94 -12.49 -1.55
CA ALA A 292 -21.26 -11.97 -0.23
C ALA A 292 -20.68 -10.56 -0.05
N SER A 293 -21.43 -9.72 0.67
CA SER A 293 -21.00 -8.38 1.08
C SER A 293 -21.56 -8.07 2.47
N GLY A 294 -21.22 -6.89 3.04
CA GLY A 294 -21.64 -6.49 4.38
C GLY A 294 -20.63 -6.85 5.48
N ASP A 295 -20.06 -5.82 6.11
CA ASP A 295 -19.15 -5.86 7.28
C ASP A 295 -18.02 -6.94 7.24
N LEU A 296 -17.56 -7.29 6.05
CA LEU A 296 -16.51 -8.29 5.82
C LEU A 296 -15.11 -7.73 6.07
N ASP A 297 -14.25 -8.61 6.58
CA ASP A 297 -12.79 -8.45 6.66
C ASP A 297 -12.10 -9.82 6.52
N GLU A 298 -10.77 -9.82 6.58
CA GLU A 298 -9.97 -11.06 6.48
C GLU A 298 -10.32 -12.09 7.56
N THR A 299 -10.70 -11.66 8.75
CA THR A 299 -11.05 -12.56 9.87
C THR A 299 -12.41 -13.22 9.63
N VAL A 300 -13.42 -12.41 9.28
CA VAL A 300 -14.77 -12.90 8.98
C VAL A 300 -14.75 -13.82 7.77
N ILE A 301 -14.04 -13.46 6.69
CA ILE A 301 -13.91 -14.30 5.49
C ILE A 301 -13.28 -15.66 5.83
N ARG A 302 -12.18 -15.66 6.57
CA ARG A 302 -11.51 -16.90 7.01
C ARG A 302 -12.47 -17.79 7.80
N ASP A 303 -13.21 -17.22 8.74
CA ASP A 303 -14.12 -17.95 9.61
C ASP A 303 -15.32 -18.51 8.83
N LEU A 304 -15.90 -17.72 7.91
CA LEU A 304 -16.96 -18.19 7.00
C LEU A 304 -16.49 -19.35 6.12
N LYS A 305 -15.28 -19.27 5.56
CA LYS A 305 -14.67 -20.37 4.79
C LYS A 305 -14.44 -21.62 5.66
N ALA A 306 -13.98 -21.46 6.89
CA ALA A 306 -13.80 -22.57 7.83
C ALA A 306 -15.13 -23.24 8.19
N GLN A 307 -16.24 -22.51 8.20
CA GLN A 307 -17.60 -23.04 8.36
C GLN A 307 -18.17 -23.67 7.08
N GLY A 308 -17.42 -23.65 5.97
CA GLY A 308 -17.83 -24.24 4.69
C GLY A 308 -18.83 -23.38 3.91
N ALA A 309 -18.83 -22.06 4.09
CA ALA A 309 -19.59 -21.13 3.27
C ALA A 309 -19.33 -21.34 1.78
N LYS A 310 -20.37 -21.25 0.96
CA LYS A 310 -20.33 -21.44 -0.49
C LYS A 310 -20.39 -20.09 -1.18
N ILE A 311 -19.28 -19.36 -1.10
CA ILE A 311 -19.15 -17.99 -1.61
C ILE A 311 -17.98 -17.96 -2.60
N ASP A 312 -18.19 -17.37 -3.76
CA ASP A 312 -17.22 -17.28 -4.87
C ASP A 312 -16.63 -15.88 -4.99
N LEU A 313 -17.35 -14.85 -4.50
CA LEU A 313 -16.98 -13.45 -4.60
C LEU A 313 -17.25 -12.72 -3.28
N TRP A 314 -16.32 -11.87 -2.87
CA TRP A 314 -16.37 -11.12 -1.63
C TRP A 314 -16.37 -9.61 -1.91
N GLY A 315 -17.47 -8.93 -1.63
CA GLY A 315 -17.58 -7.47 -1.72
C GLY A 315 -17.20 -6.82 -0.39
N VAL A 316 -15.98 -6.32 -0.28
CA VAL A 316 -15.43 -5.78 0.97
C VAL A 316 -15.40 -4.25 0.92
N GLY A 317 -16.05 -3.61 1.88
CA GLY A 317 -16.23 -2.16 1.89
C GLY A 317 -15.46 -1.46 3.01
N THR A 318 -16.17 -1.10 4.08
CA THR A 318 -15.71 -0.21 5.16
C THR A 318 -14.36 -0.63 5.74
N LYS A 319 -14.24 -1.88 6.17
CA LYS A 319 -13.05 -2.35 6.88
C LYS A 319 -11.80 -2.42 5.99
N LEU A 320 -11.98 -2.57 4.67
CA LEU A 320 -10.88 -2.53 3.71
C LEU A 320 -10.43 -1.09 3.46
N ILE A 321 -11.34 -0.23 2.97
CA ILE A 321 -10.98 1.12 2.50
C ILE A 321 -10.51 2.05 3.63
N THR A 322 -10.89 1.77 4.87
CA THR A 322 -10.44 2.52 6.04
C THR A 322 -9.28 1.86 6.78
N SER A 323 -8.90 0.63 6.39
CA SER A 323 -8.00 -0.22 7.18
C SER A 323 -8.34 -0.20 8.66
N MET A 324 -9.61 -0.50 8.99
CA MET A 324 -10.26 -0.19 10.27
C MET A 324 -9.46 -0.62 11.50
N ASP A 325 -8.76 -1.75 11.45
CA ASP A 325 -7.97 -2.26 12.57
C ASP A 325 -6.65 -1.52 12.75
N PHE A 326 -6.16 -0.89 11.69
CA PHE A 326 -4.90 -0.17 11.65
C PHE A 326 -5.07 1.15 10.88
N PRO A 327 -5.42 2.25 11.56
CA PRO A 327 -5.80 3.50 10.88
C PRO A 327 -4.63 4.26 10.25
N ALA A 328 -3.39 3.89 10.56
CA ALA A 328 -2.20 4.52 9.98
C ALA A 328 -1.03 3.52 9.83
N LEU A 329 -0.21 3.59 8.78
CA LEU A 329 0.97 2.71 8.60
C LEU A 329 2.05 2.97 9.65
N GLY A 330 2.18 4.19 10.12
CA GLY A 330 3.22 4.60 11.07
C GLY A 330 4.56 4.81 10.39
N GLY A 331 4.55 5.19 9.13
CA GLY A 331 5.73 5.60 8.40
C GLY A 331 6.38 6.84 8.99
N VAL A 332 7.68 6.92 8.84
CA VAL A 332 8.52 8.04 9.29
C VAL A 332 9.56 8.37 8.22
N TYR A 333 9.97 9.63 8.19
CA TYR A 333 11.02 10.12 7.30
C TYR A 333 12.15 10.67 8.16
N LYS A 334 13.38 10.13 8.03
CA LYS A 334 14.46 10.45 8.96
C LYS A 334 15.77 10.67 8.24
N MET A 335 16.46 11.75 8.61
CA MET A 335 17.82 12.02 8.15
C MET A 335 18.74 10.86 8.56
N ALA A 336 19.45 10.33 7.58
CA ALA A 336 20.39 9.23 7.71
C ALA A 336 21.85 9.67 7.51
N ALA A 337 22.05 10.72 6.72
CA ALA A 337 23.36 11.34 6.52
C ALA A 337 23.19 12.79 6.03
N GLU A 338 24.28 13.53 6.11
CA GLU A 338 24.47 14.84 5.52
C GLU A 338 25.76 14.82 4.69
N ILE A 339 25.81 15.56 3.60
CA ILE A 339 27.03 15.73 2.81
C ILE A 339 27.54 17.15 3.05
N VAL A 340 28.67 17.25 3.74
CA VAL A 340 29.33 18.51 4.08
C VAL A 340 30.71 18.52 3.44
N ASP A 341 31.02 19.53 2.65
CA ASP A 341 32.29 19.63 1.92
C ASP A 341 32.61 18.38 1.10
N GLY A 342 31.60 17.78 0.47
CA GLY A 342 31.71 16.58 -0.34
C GLY A 342 31.92 15.29 0.43
N LYS A 343 31.84 15.32 1.77
CA LYS A 343 31.99 14.13 2.64
C LYS A 343 30.66 13.72 3.22
N LEU A 344 30.33 12.44 3.09
CA LEU A 344 29.15 11.85 3.75
C LEU A 344 29.39 11.73 5.25
N VAL A 345 28.58 12.42 6.04
CA VAL A 345 28.57 12.41 7.50
C VAL A 345 27.32 11.66 7.97
N PRO A 346 27.43 10.42 8.41
CA PRO A 346 26.29 9.65 8.90
C PRO A 346 25.61 10.31 10.09
N LYS A 347 24.28 10.26 10.15
CA LYS A 347 23.48 10.81 11.23
C LYS A 347 22.61 9.72 11.85
N ILE A 348 22.50 9.76 13.18
CA ILE A 348 21.65 8.85 13.94
C ILE A 348 20.85 9.63 14.98
N LYS A 349 19.56 9.29 15.12
CA LYS A 349 18.76 9.75 16.23
C LYS A 349 18.85 8.78 17.40
N LEU A 350 19.40 9.20 18.52
CA LEU A 350 19.29 8.48 19.78
C LEU A 350 17.93 8.74 20.41
N SER A 351 17.36 7.69 21.00
CA SER A 351 16.12 7.76 21.76
C SER A 351 16.20 6.82 22.94
N GLU A 352 15.57 7.16 24.05
CA GLU A 352 15.37 6.24 25.18
C GLU A 352 14.59 4.99 24.76
N ASN A 353 13.69 5.14 23.79
CA ASN A 353 12.98 4.01 23.20
C ASN A 353 13.80 3.47 22.00
N VAL A 354 14.36 2.27 22.15
CA VAL A 354 15.18 1.58 21.14
C VAL A 354 14.46 1.47 19.79
N ILE A 355 13.14 1.26 19.79
CA ILE A 355 12.28 1.21 18.57
C ILE A 355 12.37 2.51 17.75
N LYS A 356 12.77 3.64 18.37
CA LYS A 356 12.89 4.94 17.69
C LYS A 356 14.30 5.24 17.16
N MET A 357 15.28 4.37 17.40
CA MET A 357 16.61 4.52 16.82
C MET A 357 16.58 4.26 15.32
N THR A 358 17.38 5.02 14.56
CA THR A 358 17.46 4.94 13.11
C THR A 358 18.74 4.20 12.68
N ASN A 359 18.79 3.73 11.44
CA ASN A 359 20.01 3.22 10.84
C ASN A 359 20.69 4.37 10.07
N PRO A 360 21.98 4.69 10.39
CA PRO A 360 22.70 5.81 9.77
C PRO A 360 23.21 5.48 8.37
N GLY A 361 23.62 6.50 7.65
CA GLY A 361 24.34 6.39 6.37
C GLY A 361 23.46 6.27 5.14
N TYR A 362 24.08 6.22 3.98
CA TYR A 362 23.45 6.05 2.69
C TYR A 362 23.35 4.55 2.39
N LYS A 363 22.14 4.01 2.23
CA LYS A 363 21.88 2.57 2.35
C LYS A 363 21.27 1.94 1.11
N LYS A 364 21.51 0.64 0.94
CA LYS A 364 20.85 -0.27 0.01
C LYS A 364 20.08 -1.34 0.79
N VAL A 365 19.12 -1.96 0.13
CA VAL A 365 18.36 -3.09 0.67
C VAL A 365 18.42 -4.24 -0.31
N TYR A 366 18.80 -5.42 0.19
CA TYR A 366 18.95 -6.65 -0.59
C TYR A 366 18.05 -7.73 -0.04
N ARG A 367 17.30 -8.43 -0.89
CA ARG A 367 16.54 -9.63 -0.55
C ARG A 367 17.22 -10.86 -1.06
N PHE A 368 17.36 -11.85 -0.20
CA PHE A 368 17.97 -13.13 -0.50
C PHE A 368 16.90 -14.21 -0.69
N TYR A 369 17.05 -14.99 -1.73
CA TYR A 369 16.16 -16.10 -2.05
C TYR A 369 16.94 -17.42 -2.09
N SER A 370 16.36 -18.50 -1.59
CA SER A 370 16.94 -19.84 -1.68
C SER A 370 17.01 -20.29 -3.14
N ASN A 371 18.17 -20.71 -3.62
CA ASN A 371 18.32 -21.32 -4.96
C ASN A 371 17.51 -22.60 -5.10
N THR A 372 17.31 -23.34 -4.00
CA THR A 372 16.60 -24.63 -4.02
C THR A 372 15.08 -24.45 -4.05
N SER A 373 14.51 -23.50 -3.28
CA SER A 373 13.06 -23.36 -3.13
C SER A 373 12.48 -22.09 -3.76
N GLY A 374 13.31 -21.11 -4.11
CA GLY A 374 12.87 -19.79 -4.57
C GLY A 374 12.26 -18.92 -3.46
N MET A 375 12.21 -19.42 -2.21
CA MET A 375 11.59 -18.72 -1.09
C MET A 375 12.55 -17.65 -0.52
N ALA A 376 11.99 -16.52 -0.09
CA ALA A 376 12.71 -15.45 0.56
C ALA A 376 13.28 -15.91 1.91
N LEU A 377 14.57 -15.65 2.12
CA LEU A 377 15.32 -16.11 3.30
C LEU A 377 15.51 -15.02 4.35
N ALA A 378 15.82 -13.82 3.94
CA ALA A 378 16.06 -12.63 4.75
C ALA A 378 16.26 -11.41 3.87
N ASP A 379 16.15 -10.22 4.47
CA ASP A 379 16.55 -8.96 3.85
C ASP A 379 17.76 -8.39 4.59
N LEU A 380 18.65 -7.71 3.86
CA LEU A 380 19.85 -7.06 4.36
C LEU A 380 19.81 -5.58 4.05
N ILE A 381 20.00 -4.77 5.09
CA ILE A 381 20.27 -3.34 4.92
C ILE A 381 21.80 -3.16 5.03
N ALA A 382 22.42 -2.60 4.00
CA ALA A 382 23.84 -2.36 3.90
C ALA A 382 24.16 -0.91 3.53
N LEU A 383 25.38 -0.46 3.72
CA LEU A 383 25.83 0.84 3.24
C LEU A 383 26.01 0.83 1.71
N GLU A 384 25.75 1.98 1.07
CA GLU A 384 26.07 2.21 -0.33
C GLU A 384 27.53 2.07 -0.59
N GLY A 385 28.26 1.54 -0.98
CA GLY A 385 29.73 1.43 -1.16
C GLY A 385 30.37 0.33 -0.36
N GLU A 386 29.60 -0.40 0.43
CA GLU A 386 30.10 -1.60 1.09
C GLU A 386 30.33 -2.72 0.07
N GLU A 387 31.55 -3.29 0.07
CA GLU A 387 31.89 -4.40 -0.82
C GLU A 387 31.35 -5.73 -0.28
N LEU A 388 30.20 -6.15 -0.77
CA LEU A 388 29.55 -7.41 -0.40
C LEU A 388 29.84 -8.49 -1.46
N ASP A 389 30.47 -9.59 -1.04
CA ASP A 389 30.72 -10.75 -1.92
C ASP A 389 29.54 -11.74 -1.84
N PHE A 390 28.61 -11.62 -2.76
CA PHE A 390 27.44 -12.50 -2.88
C PHE A 390 27.74 -13.89 -3.48
N THR A 391 28.98 -14.17 -3.81
CA THR A 391 29.41 -15.51 -4.29
C THR A 391 29.76 -16.47 -3.15
N ARG A 392 29.82 -15.96 -1.91
CA ARG A 392 30.18 -16.69 -0.69
C ARG A 392 29.05 -16.68 0.35
N PRO A 393 29.10 -17.57 1.34
CA PRO A 393 28.21 -17.46 2.50
C PRO A 393 28.31 -16.09 3.16
N LEU A 394 27.16 -15.43 3.39
CA LEU A 394 27.08 -14.10 3.96
C LEU A 394 26.44 -14.13 5.34
N THR A 395 27.10 -13.56 6.35
CA THR A 395 26.54 -13.43 7.68
C THR A 395 25.90 -12.04 7.86
N ILE A 396 24.65 -12.03 8.29
CA ILE A 396 23.84 -10.84 8.57
C ILE A 396 23.53 -10.75 10.06
N TYR A 397 23.38 -9.54 10.58
CA TYR A 397 23.32 -9.28 12.02
C TYR A 397 22.02 -8.56 12.41
N HIS A 398 21.35 -9.12 13.42
CA HIS A 398 20.17 -8.46 13.99
C HIS A 398 20.51 -7.02 14.45
N PRO A 399 19.68 -6.02 14.11
CA PRO A 399 20.00 -4.60 14.31
C PRO A 399 20.37 -4.17 15.73
N GLU A 400 19.95 -4.95 16.75
CA GLU A 400 20.15 -4.64 18.17
C GLU A 400 20.92 -5.72 18.92
N GLN A 401 20.87 -6.96 18.46
CA GLN A 401 21.36 -8.14 19.20
C GLN A 401 22.30 -8.95 18.30
N ARG A 402 23.59 -8.56 18.24
CA ARG A 402 24.59 -9.16 17.33
C ARG A 402 24.68 -10.69 17.46
N TYR A 403 24.41 -11.26 18.62
CA TYR A 403 24.43 -12.73 18.82
C TYR A 403 23.30 -13.45 18.03
N LYS A 404 22.26 -12.74 17.61
CA LYS A 404 21.21 -13.24 16.72
C LYS A 404 21.61 -13.03 15.25
N SER A 405 22.76 -13.55 14.85
CA SER A 405 23.19 -13.53 13.45
C SER A 405 22.64 -14.73 12.68
N LYS A 406 22.65 -14.62 11.35
CA LYS A 406 22.31 -15.70 10.42
C LYS A 406 23.33 -15.72 9.29
N THR A 407 23.90 -16.89 8.99
CA THR A 407 24.69 -17.07 7.78
C THR A 407 23.83 -17.67 6.68
N LEU A 408 23.79 -17.00 5.54
CA LEU A 408 23.06 -17.40 4.35
C LEU A 408 23.97 -18.20 3.44
N TYR A 409 23.48 -19.29 2.90
CA TYR A 409 24.14 -20.20 1.97
C TYR A 409 23.26 -20.45 0.78
N ASP A 410 23.80 -20.76 -0.37
CA ASP A 410 23.10 -21.21 -1.57
C ASP A 410 21.89 -20.31 -1.93
N TYR A 411 22.16 -19.07 -2.20
CA TYR A 411 21.14 -18.05 -2.46
C TYR A 411 21.40 -17.28 -3.76
N ASN A 412 20.35 -16.68 -4.30
CA ASN A 412 20.45 -15.52 -5.18
C ASN A 412 19.98 -14.25 -4.44
N VAL A 413 20.32 -13.08 -4.99
CA VAL A 413 20.09 -11.80 -4.35
C VAL A 413 19.48 -10.80 -5.32
N ARG A 414 18.57 -9.95 -4.81
CA ARG A 414 17.99 -8.84 -5.56
C ARG A 414 18.09 -7.55 -4.73
N GLU A 415 18.56 -6.47 -5.32
CA GLU A 415 18.45 -5.13 -4.76
C GLU A 415 17.00 -4.66 -4.87
N LEU A 416 16.42 -4.12 -3.78
CA LEU A 416 15.02 -3.73 -3.73
C LEU A 416 14.78 -2.26 -4.09
N LEU A 417 15.75 -1.38 -3.83
CA LEU A 417 15.65 0.02 -4.17
C LEU A 417 16.07 0.25 -5.63
N VAL A 418 15.15 0.78 -6.43
CA VAL A 418 15.44 1.15 -7.82
C VAL A 418 15.47 2.67 -7.98
N PRO A 419 16.24 3.23 -8.92
CA PRO A 419 16.27 4.66 -9.17
C PRO A 419 14.92 5.13 -9.72
N LEU A 420 14.30 6.12 -9.06
CA LEU A 420 13.09 6.80 -9.53
C LEU A 420 13.45 8.14 -10.18
N PHE A 421 14.35 8.90 -9.55
CA PHE A 421 14.92 10.14 -10.05
C PHE A 421 16.43 10.15 -9.91
N VAL A 422 17.12 10.68 -10.92
CA VAL A 422 18.56 10.94 -10.93
C VAL A 422 18.75 12.35 -11.46
N ASP A 423 19.51 13.18 -10.74
CA ASP A 423 19.72 14.59 -11.06
C ASP A 423 18.42 15.36 -11.35
N GLY A 424 17.38 15.12 -10.55
CA GLY A 424 16.07 15.72 -10.69
C GLY A 424 15.21 15.23 -11.85
N LYS A 425 15.69 14.25 -12.61
CA LYS A 425 14.97 13.69 -13.77
C LYS A 425 14.41 12.33 -13.44
N GLN A 426 13.14 12.11 -13.76
CA GLN A 426 12.53 10.78 -13.68
C GLN A 426 13.25 9.82 -14.62
N VAL A 427 13.64 8.65 -14.08
CA VAL A 427 14.29 7.55 -14.81
C VAL A 427 13.51 6.24 -14.70
N TYR A 428 12.46 6.21 -13.91
CA TYR A 428 11.61 5.04 -13.69
C TYR A 428 10.35 5.13 -14.53
N ASP A 429 10.12 4.09 -15.35
CA ASP A 429 8.86 3.92 -16.08
C ASP A 429 7.86 3.17 -15.20
N CYS A 430 6.72 3.81 -14.85
CA CYS A 430 5.69 3.20 -14.04
C CYS A 430 5.03 2.03 -14.78
N PRO A 431 5.02 0.81 -14.21
CA PRO A 431 4.36 -0.33 -14.81
C PRO A 431 2.84 -0.15 -14.90
N SER A 432 2.17 -0.94 -15.74
CA SER A 432 0.71 -0.99 -15.76
C SER A 432 0.17 -1.59 -14.46
N MET A 433 -1.10 -1.28 -14.12
CA MET A 433 -1.74 -1.88 -12.94
C MET A 433 -1.76 -3.40 -12.99
N ALA A 434 -1.93 -3.99 -14.19
CA ALA A 434 -1.90 -5.44 -14.37
C ALA A 434 -0.52 -6.03 -14.05
N ASP A 435 0.55 -5.34 -14.47
CA ASP A 435 1.93 -5.77 -14.18
C ASP A 435 2.23 -5.65 -12.68
N ILE A 436 1.78 -4.57 -12.02
CA ILE A 436 1.94 -4.38 -10.58
C ILE A 436 1.21 -5.49 -9.80
N GLN A 437 -0.03 -5.82 -10.18
CA GLN A 437 -0.78 -6.91 -9.56
C GLN A 437 -0.10 -8.26 -9.74
N HIS A 438 0.39 -8.55 -10.94
CA HIS A 438 1.13 -9.78 -11.22
C HIS A 438 2.40 -9.85 -10.37
N TYR A 439 3.15 -8.76 -10.31
CA TYR A 439 4.36 -8.66 -9.50
C TYR A 439 4.06 -8.84 -8.00
N ALA A 440 3.05 -8.17 -7.45
CA ALA A 440 2.67 -8.30 -6.03
C ALA A 440 2.28 -9.73 -5.68
N LYS A 441 1.54 -10.41 -6.56
CA LYS A 441 1.18 -11.83 -6.39
C LYS A 441 2.41 -12.74 -6.43
N ALA A 442 3.33 -12.48 -7.36
CA ALA A 442 4.59 -13.23 -7.44
C ALA A 442 5.45 -13.00 -6.19
N GLU A 443 5.59 -11.76 -5.74
CA GLU A 443 6.31 -11.42 -4.49
C GLU A 443 5.74 -12.18 -3.29
N LEU A 444 4.43 -12.11 -3.06
CA LEU A 444 3.78 -12.82 -1.95
C LEU A 444 3.97 -14.34 -2.01
N SER A 445 4.10 -14.92 -3.21
CA SER A 445 4.32 -16.35 -3.38
C SER A 445 5.71 -16.81 -2.93
N THR A 446 6.67 -15.90 -2.84
CA THR A 446 8.03 -16.19 -2.35
C THR A 446 8.14 -16.27 -0.83
N PHE A 447 7.09 -15.93 -0.10
CA PHE A 447 7.09 -15.96 1.37
C PHE A 447 6.35 -17.18 1.91
N TRP A 448 6.91 -17.75 2.98
CA TRP A 448 6.34 -18.87 3.69
C TRP A 448 4.96 -18.54 4.28
N GLU A 449 4.09 -19.55 4.35
CA GLU A 449 2.73 -19.40 4.88
C GLU A 449 2.74 -18.86 6.33
N GLU A 450 3.73 -19.26 7.12
CA GLU A 450 3.94 -18.82 8.49
C GLU A 450 4.13 -17.31 8.60
N SER A 451 4.76 -16.68 7.61
CA SER A 451 4.97 -15.22 7.56
C SER A 451 3.72 -14.48 7.07
N LYS A 452 2.79 -15.15 6.41
CA LYS A 452 1.54 -14.57 5.88
C LYS A 452 0.34 -14.75 6.81
N ARG A 453 0.49 -15.50 7.90
CA ARG A 453 -0.61 -15.73 8.86
C ARG A 453 -1.25 -14.42 9.32
N LEU A 454 -2.57 -14.41 9.40
CA LEU A 454 -3.33 -13.25 9.86
C LEU A 454 -3.13 -12.95 11.35
N MET A 455 -2.88 -14.00 12.14
CA MET A 455 -2.65 -13.91 13.58
C MET A 455 -1.28 -14.50 13.94
N ASN A 456 -0.52 -13.78 14.76
CA ASN A 456 0.80 -14.18 15.24
C ASN A 456 1.72 -14.71 14.11
N PRO A 457 1.97 -13.91 13.06
CA PRO A 457 2.82 -14.32 11.96
C PRO A 457 4.26 -14.55 12.42
N HIS A 458 4.98 -15.41 11.70
CA HIS A 458 6.42 -15.53 11.90
C HIS A 458 7.12 -14.23 11.48
N VAL A 459 8.01 -13.73 12.34
CA VAL A 459 8.75 -12.51 12.07
C VAL A 459 9.81 -12.78 10.99
N TYR A 460 9.67 -12.11 9.85
CA TYR A 460 10.68 -12.16 8.79
C TYR A 460 11.94 -11.42 9.19
N LYS A 461 13.07 -11.91 8.75
CA LYS A 461 14.38 -11.42 9.18
C LYS A 461 14.85 -10.28 8.30
N VAL A 462 14.95 -9.09 8.89
CA VAL A 462 15.55 -7.88 8.30
C VAL A 462 16.75 -7.51 9.16
N ASP A 463 17.94 -7.72 8.63
CA ASP A 463 19.19 -7.59 9.37
C ASP A 463 20.12 -6.54 8.72
N LEU A 464 21.20 -6.21 9.44
CA LEU A 464 22.22 -5.26 8.99
C LEU A 464 23.47 -5.98 8.51
N SER A 465 24.20 -5.35 7.58
CA SER A 465 25.57 -5.71 7.26
C SER A 465 26.50 -5.46 8.44
N ASP A 466 27.69 -6.04 8.41
CA ASP A 466 28.67 -5.85 9.48
C ASP A 466 29.15 -4.40 9.56
N GLU A 467 29.38 -3.76 8.43
CA GLU A 467 29.81 -2.35 8.37
C GLU A 467 28.73 -1.41 8.90
N LEU A 468 27.49 -1.57 8.45
CA LEU A 468 26.37 -0.75 8.94
C LEU A 468 26.11 -0.97 10.43
N TYR A 469 26.17 -2.22 10.91
CA TYR A 469 26.04 -2.53 12.32
C TYR A 469 27.13 -1.85 13.15
N THR A 470 28.38 -1.95 12.71
CA THR A 470 29.56 -1.36 13.37
C THR A 470 29.48 0.16 13.39
N LEU A 471 29.12 0.79 12.25
CA LEU A 471 28.89 2.23 12.17
C LEU A 471 27.81 2.70 13.15
N LYS A 472 26.68 1.98 13.20
CA LYS A 472 25.58 2.28 14.13
C LYS A 472 26.04 2.24 15.59
N GLN A 473 26.76 1.19 15.99
CA GLN A 473 27.26 1.06 17.37
C GLN A 473 28.26 2.17 17.71
N LYS A 474 29.18 2.46 16.81
CA LYS A 474 30.17 3.54 16.98
C LYS A 474 29.48 4.89 17.25
N LEU A 475 28.50 5.27 16.42
CA LEU A 475 27.79 6.53 16.59
C LEU A 475 26.98 6.58 17.90
N ILE A 476 26.42 5.44 18.33
CA ILE A 476 25.74 5.35 19.64
C ILE A 476 26.70 5.62 20.77
N GLU A 477 27.90 5.02 20.73
CA GLU A 477 28.92 5.19 21.77
C GLU A 477 29.47 6.63 21.80
N GLU A 478 29.80 7.20 20.64
CA GLU A 478 30.25 8.58 20.53
C GLU A 478 29.26 9.57 21.14
N LEU A 479 27.99 9.46 20.80
CA LEU A 479 26.95 10.36 21.31
C LEU A 479 26.64 10.13 22.80
N ARG A 480 26.79 8.89 23.30
CA ARG A 480 26.68 8.61 24.75
C ARG A 480 27.84 9.19 25.55
N ASN A 481 29.05 9.13 25.00
CA ASN A 481 30.24 9.67 25.66
C ASN A 481 30.26 11.19 25.68
N ALA A 482 29.81 11.85 24.58
CA ALA A 482 29.63 13.29 24.55
C ALA A 482 28.68 13.79 25.66
N ARG A 483 27.60 13.06 25.94
CA ARG A 483 26.64 13.39 27.02
C ARG A 483 27.17 13.14 28.45
N LYS A 484 28.21 12.30 28.63
CA LYS A 484 28.81 12.05 29.95
C LYS A 484 29.92 13.05 30.28
N GLY A 485 30.40 13.80 29.28
CA GLY A 485 31.41 14.83 29.45
C GLY A 485 30.84 16.24 29.73
N GLU A 486 29.52 16.35 29.67
CA GLU A 486 28.74 17.52 30.14
C GLU A 486 28.24 17.27 31.57
#